data_8e1e2a5f97174d9490d2dad9941462d7
#
_entry.id   8e1e2a5f97174d9490d2dad9941462d7
#
_cell.length_a   1.000
_cell.length_b   1.000
_cell.length_c   1.000
_cell.angle_alpha   90.00
_cell.angle_beta   90.00
_cell.angle_gamma   90.00
#
_symmetry.space_group_name_H-M   'P 1'
#
loop_
_entity.id
_entity.type
_entity.pdbx_description
1 polymer ?
#
loop_
_entity_poly.entity_id
_entity_poly.type
_entity_poly.pdbx_seq_one_letter_code
_entity_poly.pdbx_strand_id
1 'polypeptide(L)'
;MYLYNSVSHKKELFVPKNPDLVKMYTCGPTVYHYAQIGNLRTHIMEDVLEKALRYVGYNVKRVMNITDVGHLASDADTGEDKMVKGAKRE
;
A
#
# COMPACT_ATOMS: atom_id res chain seq x y z
N MET A 1 18.03 7.20 9.35
CA MET A 1 16.58 7.38 9.20
C MET A 1 15.85 6.49 10.17
N TYR A 2 14.90 7.04 10.88
CA TYR A 2 14.09 6.31 11.86
C TYR A 2 12.66 6.19 11.33
N LEU A 3 12.09 5.00 11.43
CA LEU A 3 10.73 4.71 11.01
C LEU A 3 9.96 4.01 12.13
N TYR A 4 8.67 4.27 12.19
CA TYR A 4 7.79 3.57 13.11
C TYR A 4 7.54 2.15 12.61
N ASN A 5 7.77 1.17 13.48
CA ASN A 5 7.53 -0.23 13.18
C ASN A 5 6.29 -0.72 13.94
N SER A 6 5.26 -1.10 13.20
CA SER A 6 4.01 -1.58 13.79
C SER A 6 4.16 -2.90 14.53
N VAL A 7 5.17 -3.70 14.22
CA VAL A 7 5.42 -4.96 14.92
C VAL A 7 5.95 -4.71 16.32
N SER A 8 6.92 -3.81 16.46
CA SER A 8 7.51 -3.47 17.75
C SER A 8 6.80 -2.33 18.48
N HIS A 9 5.86 -1.65 17.80
CA HIS A 9 5.12 -0.49 18.29
C HIS A 9 6.04 0.65 18.74
N LYS A 10 7.15 0.84 18.07
CA LYS A 10 8.08 1.92 18.37
C LYS A 10 8.83 2.39 17.14
N LYS A 11 9.41 3.58 17.26
CA LYS A 11 10.26 4.16 16.23
C LYS A 11 11.65 3.53 16.32
N GLU A 12 12.10 2.98 15.21
CA GLU A 12 13.38 2.26 15.14
C GLU A 12 14.26 2.82 14.04
N LEU A 13 15.58 2.62 14.19
CA LEU A 13 16.51 2.90 13.13
C LEU A 13 16.24 1.97 11.96
N PHE A 14 16.04 2.54 10.77
CA PHE A 14 15.82 1.74 9.57
C PHE A 14 17.13 1.10 9.14
N VAL A 15 17.15 -0.23 9.13
CA VAL A 15 18.27 -1.04 8.64
C VAL A 15 17.74 -1.92 7.52
N PRO A 16 18.09 -1.63 6.25
CA PRO A 16 17.61 -2.43 5.14
C PRO A 16 18.20 -3.84 5.17
N LYS A 17 17.40 -4.80 4.75
CA LYS A 17 17.85 -6.19 4.65
C LYS A 17 18.97 -6.34 3.63
N ASN A 18 18.88 -5.58 2.54
CA ASN A 18 19.91 -5.47 1.52
C ASN A 18 20.23 -3.98 1.33
N PRO A 19 21.44 -3.52 1.73
CA PRO A 19 21.78 -2.10 1.61
C PRO A 19 21.91 -1.61 0.16
N ASP A 20 22.10 -2.52 -0.80
CA ASP A 20 22.21 -2.16 -2.20
C ASP A 20 20.86 -1.97 -2.87
N LEU A 21 19.80 -2.54 -2.31
CA LEU A 21 18.47 -2.42 -2.86
C LEU A 21 17.41 -2.54 -1.77
N VAL A 22 16.69 -1.46 -1.53
CA VAL A 22 15.54 -1.44 -0.63
C VAL A 22 14.30 -1.81 -1.42
N LYS A 23 13.66 -2.89 -1.05
CA LYS A 23 12.40 -3.31 -1.66
C LYS A 23 11.24 -2.78 -0.84
N MET A 24 10.30 -2.14 -1.50
CA MET A 24 9.12 -1.55 -0.89
C MET A 24 7.88 -2.10 -1.56
N TYR A 25 7.01 -2.70 -0.77
CA TYR A 25 5.71 -3.18 -1.24
C TYR A 25 4.61 -2.36 -0.60
N THR A 26 3.73 -1.81 -1.42
CA THR A 26 2.64 -0.96 -0.94
C THR A 26 1.31 -1.44 -1.48
N CYS A 27 0.25 -1.17 -0.71
CA CYS A 27 -1.09 -1.43 -1.16
C CYS A 27 -1.51 -0.41 -2.21
N GLY A 28 -2.01 -0.90 -3.33
CA GLY A 28 -2.49 -0.08 -4.41
C GLY A 28 -4.01 0.04 -4.41
N PRO A 29 -4.56 0.67 -5.44
CA PRO A 29 -5.99 0.87 -5.56
C PRO A 29 -6.72 -0.43 -5.88
N THR A 30 -8.01 -0.42 -5.59
CA THR A 30 -8.96 -1.38 -6.12
C THR A 30 -9.69 -0.74 -7.29
N VAL A 31 -10.20 -1.53 -8.22
CA VAL A 31 -10.87 -0.99 -9.41
C VAL A 31 -12.39 -1.06 -9.32
N TYR A 32 -12.94 -1.44 -8.16
CA TYR A 32 -14.39 -1.60 -8.02
C TYR A 32 -15.13 -0.29 -7.71
N HIS A 33 -14.45 0.80 -7.41
CA HIS A 33 -15.03 2.15 -7.35
C HIS A 33 -13.91 3.20 -7.37
N TYR A 34 -14.31 4.47 -7.51
CA TYR A 34 -13.36 5.57 -7.60
C TYR A 34 -12.56 5.76 -6.32
N ALA A 35 -11.33 6.23 -6.49
CA ALA A 35 -10.46 6.54 -5.37
C ALA A 35 -11.04 7.69 -4.54
N GLN A 36 -10.97 7.54 -3.23
CA GLN A 36 -11.40 8.56 -2.28
C GLN A 36 -10.19 9.24 -1.66
N ILE A 37 -10.42 10.34 -0.95
CA ILE A 37 -9.35 11.14 -0.35
C ILE A 37 -8.49 10.33 0.62
N GLY A 38 -9.08 9.37 1.34
CA GLY A 38 -8.34 8.49 2.23
C GLY A 38 -7.33 7.61 1.49
N ASN A 39 -7.70 7.12 0.31
CA ASN A 39 -6.80 6.36 -0.55
C ASN A 39 -5.64 7.23 -1.05
N LEU A 40 -5.96 8.46 -1.45
CA LEU A 40 -4.95 9.41 -1.92
C LEU A 40 -3.95 9.75 -0.82
N ARG A 41 -4.41 9.91 0.41
CA ARG A 41 -3.52 10.16 1.55
C ARG A 41 -2.50 9.04 1.71
N THR A 42 -2.93 7.79 1.63
CA THR A 42 -2.04 6.63 1.73
C THR A 42 -1.01 6.64 0.60
N HIS A 43 -1.45 6.88 -0.63
CA HIS A 43 -0.55 6.90 -1.78
C HIS A 43 0.47 8.03 -1.69
N ILE A 44 0.08 9.20 -1.20
CA ILE A 44 0.99 10.32 -0.98
C ILE A 44 2.03 9.97 0.07
N MET A 45 1.64 9.35 1.18
CA MET A 45 2.57 8.92 2.22
C MET A 45 3.59 7.91 1.70
N GLU A 46 3.13 6.96 0.90
CA GLU A 46 3.99 5.96 0.29
C GLU A 46 5.01 6.60 -0.66
N ASP A 47 4.56 7.55 -1.46
CA ASP A 47 5.42 8.29 -2.38
C ASP A 47 6.47 9.12 -1.65
N VAL A 48 6.08 9.79 -0.58
CA VAL A 48 7.00 10.56 0.27
C VAL A 48 8.06 9.64 0.89
N LEU A 49 7.65 8.46 1.38
CA LEU A 49 8.59 7.50 1.96
C LEU A 49 9.59 7.01 0.92
N GLU A 50 9.13 6.68 -0.27
CA GLU A 50 10.01 6.26 -1.37
C GLU A 50 11.04 7.35 -1.70
N LYS A 51 10.58 8.58 -1.84
CA LYS A 51 11.46 9.72 -2.14
C LYS A 51 12.44 10.01 -1.01
N ALA A 52 12.00 9.87 0.23
CA ALA A 52 12.88 10.04 1.39
C ALA A 52 13.99 8.99 1.42
N LEU A 53 13.65 7.73 1.12
CA LEU A 53 14.64 6.67 1.05
C LEU A 53 15.68 6.93 -0.05
N ARG A 54 15.23 7.39 -1.21
CA ARG A 54 16.12 7.76 -2.31
C ARG A 54 16.99 8.96 -1.96
N TYR A 55 16.42 9.92 -1.27
CA TYR A 55 17.16 11.12 -0.82
C TYR A 55 18.30 10.76 0.14
N VAL A 56 18.08 9.80 1.02
CA VAL A 56 19.09 9.30 1.97
C VAL A 56 20.20 8.51 1.24
N GLY A 57 19.95 8.08 0.01
CA GLY A 57 20.96 7.43 -0.82
C GLY A 57 20.69 5.97 -1.12
N TYR A 58 19.53 5.44 -0.74
CA TYR A 58 19.16 4.07 -1.06
C TYR A 58 18.64 3.94 -2.50
N ASN A 59 18.93 2.81 -3.12
CA ASN A 59 18.22 2.40 -4.32
C ASN A 59 16.92 1.71 -3.87
N VAL A 60 15.80 2.16 -4.41
CA VAL A 60 14.49 1.66 -3.99
C VAL A 60 13.78 1.02 -5.17
N LYS A 61 13.29 -0.20 -4.95
CA LYS A 61 12.38 -0.87 -5.88
C LYS A 61 11.02 -0.94 -5.20
N ARG A 62 10.07 -0.17 -5.72
CA ARG A 62 8.71 -0.14 -5.21
C ARG A 62 7.80 -1.00 -6.09
N VAL A 63 7.01 -1.83 -5.46
CA VAL A 63 5.97 -2.63 -6.10
C VAL A 63 4.65 -2.29 -5.43
N MET A 64 3.63 -2.04 -6.24
CA MET A 64 2.29 -1.72 -5.78
C MET A 64 1.32 -2.72 -6.42
N ASN A 65 0.45 -3.30 -5.63
CA ASN A 65 -0.59 -4.17 -6.16
C ASN A 65 -1.77 -3.35 -6.69
N ILE A 66 -2.50 -3.94 -7.62
CA ILE A 66 -3.80 -3.42 -8.06
C ILE A 66 -4.78 -4.57 -7.92
N THR A 67 -5.82 -4.37 -7.13
CA THR A 67 -6.82 -5.40 -6.88
C THR A 67 -7.96 -5.25 -7.89
N ASP A 68 -8.07 -6.20 -8.80
CA ASP A 68 -9.12 -6.24 -9.81
C ASP A 68 -10.10 -7.40 -9.61
N VAL A 69 -9.80 -8.30 -8.68
CA VAL A 69 -10.66 -9.43 -8.28
C VAL A 69 -10.69 -9.50 -6.77
N GLY A 70 -11.86 -9.66 -6.19
CA GLY A 70 -11.97 -9.82 -4.75
C GLY A 70 -13.41 -9.99 -4.29
N HIS A 71 -13.55 -10.62 -3.13
CA HIS A 71 -14.84 -10.86 -2.50
C HIS A 71 -14.99 -9.99 -1.25
N LEU A 72 -16.24 -9.67 -0.91
CA LEU A 72 -16.53 -8.97 0.33
C LEU A 72 -16.21 -9.89 1.51
N ALA A 73 -15.38 -9.43 2.42
CA ALA A 73 -14.97 -10.20 3.59
C ALA A 73 -15.81 -9.82 4.81
N SER A 74 -17.13 -9.98 4.72
CA SER A 74 -18.05 -9.73 5.83
C SER A 74 -18.88 -10.96 6.10
N ASP A 75 -19.48 -11.02 7.28
CA ASP A 75 -20.36 -12.12 7.66
C ASP A 75 -21.59 -12.21 6.76
N ALA A 76 -21.95 -11.11 6.13
CA ALA A 76 -23.05 -11.03 5.19
C ALA A 76 -22.59 -11.25 3.74
N ASP A 77 -21.33 -11.64 3.55
CA ASP A 77 -20.78 -11.86 2.22
C ASP A 77 -21.46 -13.05 1.55
N THR A 78 -22.04 -12.79 0.38
CA THR A 78 -22.69 -13.80 -0.43
C THR A 78 -21.75 -14.47 -1.40
N GLY A 79 -20.46 -14.16 -1.36
CA GLY A 79 -19.47 -14.63 -2.30
C GLY A 79 -19.42 -13.83 -3.60
N GLU A 80 -20.14 -12.73 -3.67
CA GLU A 80 -20.11 -11.85 -4.83
C GLU A 80 -18.78 -11.11 -4.92
N ASP A 81 -18.17 -11.10 -6.08
CA ASP A 81 -16.93 -10.40 -6.33
C ASP A 81 -17.12 -8.89 -6.18
N LYS A 82 -16.20 -8.25 -5.48
CA LYS A 82 -16.24 -6.80 -5.24
C LYS A 82 -16.22 -5.99 -6.53
N MET A 83 -15.55 -6.49 -7.57
CA MET A 83 -15.47 -5.80 -8.85
C MET A 83 -16.82 -5.79 -9.55
N VAL A 84 -17.53 -6.92 -9.52
CA VAL A 84 -18.87 -7.01 -10.06
C VAL A 84 -19.82 -6.09 -9.29
N LYS A 85 -19.72 -6.08 -7.96
CA LYS A 85 -20.54 -5.24 -7.11
C LYS A 85 -20.26 -3.75 -7.34
N GLY A 86 -18.98 -3.40 -7.50
CA GLY A 86 -18.57 -2.03 -7.84
C GLY A 86 -19.07 -1.59 -9.21
N ALA A 87 -19.01 -2.47 -10.21
CA ALA A 87 -19.50 -2.19 -11.54
C ALA A 87 -21.02 -1.92 -11.56
N LYS A 88 -21.79 -2.64 -10.74
CA LYS A 88 -23.21 -2.38 -10.60
C LYS A 88 -23.53 -1.03 -9.95
N ARG A 89 -22.62 -0.53 -9.11
CA ARG A 89 -22.76 0.75 -8.40
C ARG A 89 -22.40 1.93 -9.27
N GLU A 90 -21.44 1.74 -10.15
CA GLU A 90 -20.98 2.73 -11.10
C GLU A 90 -21.81 2.71 -12.39
#